data_7f74b1c23992182b9f5672b0d73b8cba
#
_entry.id   7f74b1c23992182b9f5672b0d73b8cba
#
_cell.length_a   1.000
_cell.length_b   1.000
_cell.length_c   1.000
_cell.angle_alpha   90.00
_cell.angle_beta   90.00
_cell.angle_gamma   90.00
#
_symmetry.space_group_name_H-M   'P 1'
#
loop_
_entity.id
_entity.type
_entity.pdbx_description
1 polymer ?
#
loop_
_entity_poly.entity_id
_entity_poly.type
_entity_poly.pdbx_seq_one_letter_code
_entity_poly.pdbx_strand_id
1 'polypeptide(L)'
;MAAAHIERHIPESTITLIESPTIPIIGVGESSLPQLRNFFNELGIDDDTWVSECNGLIKNGNEKVSWNGGDDRFKFTFWYDANGLDDWLDDYQKYNLPKESLNDKFYSDKGWQGYAYHLDAELIPTLLKKYTERTTHIIDTIEELPKGYDLYLDCTGFKRKFVRDRNFIDLTSRGHIVNKAWVQSFKLNEKPYNYTESVALDYGWQFNIDTREKRGCGYVFASQFCTTDQALKYFQEYNSDYEPYQGSEPRLLEWTSGFLDNPWQGNIVALGLTSGFIEPLESNALYMIQYSITNLVKTIKRNYNPQSYNKVMKKLWLHNSDFLLHLYKLSPRNDTDFWRYYQKDNTDLTLWQNYIKHNNKWISLYPSSMWANVAVLYDEFSKKSQYTTV
;
A
#
# COMPACT_ATOMS: atom_id res chain seq x y z
N MET A 1 -14.37 6.65 1.89
CA MET A 1 -13.48 6.90 3.05
C MET A 1 -13.55 8.35 3.51
N ALA A 2 -13.17 9.35 2.70
CA ALA A 2 -13.14 10.76 3.15
C ALA A 2 -14.51 11.27 3.66
N ALA A 3 -15.59 11.08 2.89
CA ALA A 3 -16.94 11.47 3.30
C ALA A 3 -17.35 10.87 4.65
N ALA A 4 -17.22 9.56 4.81
CA ALA A 4 -17.58 8.86 6.05
C ALA A 4 -16.77 9.40 7.26
N HIS A 5 -15.46 9.59 7.07
CA HIS A 5 -14.62 10.08 8.17
C HIS A 5 -14.89 11.55 8.54
N ILE A 6 -15.13 12.41 7.53
CA ILE A 6 -15.48 13.81 7.77
C ILE A 6 -16.86 13.88 8.44
N GLU A 7 -17.85 13.16 7.94
CA GLU A 7 -19.20 13.11 8.53
C GLU A 7 -19.18 12.67 10.00
N ARG A 8 -18.32 11.72 10.33
CA ARG A 8 -18.16 11.23 11.71
C ARG A 8 -17.49 12.25 12.63
N HIS A 9 -16.44 12.91 12.15
CA HIS A 9 -15.56 13.72 12.99
C HIS A 9 -15.83 15.23 12.93
N ILE A 10 -16.58 15.71 11.93
CA ILE A 10 -17.00 17.12 11.76
C ILE A 10 -18.52 17.10 11.54
N PRO A 11 -19.32 16.88 12.62
CA PRO A 11 -20.75 16.66 12.50
C PRO A 11 -21.53 17.88 11.97
N GLU A 12 -20.97 19.08 12.07
CA GLU A 12 -21.52 20.31 11.52
C GLU A 12 -21.31 20.48 10.01
N SER A 13 -20.50 19.62 9.38
CA SER A 13 -20.22 19.71 7.94
C SER A 13 -21.40 19.23 7.09
N THR A 14 -21.64 19.93 5.97
CA THR A 14 -22.51 19.47 4.89
C THR A 14 -21.65 18.88 3.78
N ILE A 15 -21.88 17.62 3.41
CA ILE A 15 -21.03 16.90 2.47
C ILE A 15 -21.82 16.54 1.21
N THR A 16 -21.24 16.84 0.05
CA THR A 16 -21.71 16.36 -1.25
C THR A 16 -20.63 15.49 -1.87
N LEU A 17 -20.95 14.23 -2.12
CA LEU A 17 -20.07 13.30 -2.83
C LEU A 17 -20.58 13.14 -4.26
N ILE A 18 -19.73 13.47 -5.23
CA ILE A 18 -20.04 13.33 -6.66
C ILE A 18 -19.14 12.23 -7.22
N GLU A 19 -19.73 11.20 -7.80
CA GLU A 19 -18.98 10.08 -8.38
C GLU A 19 -19.43 9.81 -9.81
N SER A 20 -18.47 9.53 -10.70
CA SER A 20 -18.77 9.25 -12.11
C SER A 20 -19.38 7.86 -12.27
N PRO A 21 -20.48 7.72 -13.06
CA PRO A 21 -21.07 6.41 -13.34
C PRO A 21 -20.22 5.54 -14.30
N THR A 22 -19.20 6.13 -14.95
CA THR A 22 -18.44 5.46 -16.01
C THR A 22 -16.99 5.14 -15.64
N ILE A 23 -16.50 5.63 -14.51
CA ILE A 23 -15.13 5.36 -14.07
C ILE A 23 -15.14 4.16 -13.12
N PRO A 24 -14.56 3.02 -13.52
CA PRO A 24 -14.53 1.83 -12.68
C PRO A 24 -13.60 2.02 -11.48
N ILE A 25 -13.85 1.26 -10.44
CA ILE A 25 -12.96 1.14 -9.30
C ILE A 25 -11.65 0.48 -9.77
N ILE A 26 -10.53 1.06 -9.37
CA ILE A 26 -9.21 0.50 -9.65
C ILE A 26 -8.91 -0.53 -8.53
N GLY A 27 -8.62 -1.75 -8.92
CA GLY A 27 -8.23 -2.81 -7.98
C GLY A 27 -8.79 -4.16 -8.42
N VAL A 28 -8.07 -5.20 -8.07
CA VAL A 28 -8.46 -6.62 -8.27
C VAL A 28 -8.55 -7.34 -6.93
N GLY A 29 -8.28 -6.64 -5.86
CA GLY A 29 -8.22 -6.96 -4.47
C GLY A 29 -7.35 -5.92 -3.78
N GLU A 30 -7.70 -5.54 -2.57
CA GLU A 30 -6.94 -4.60 -1.77
C GLU A 30 -6.31 -5.31 -0.59
N SER A 31 -5.07 -5.01 -0.36
CA SER A 31 -4.35 -5.44 0.81
C SER A 31 -4.12 -4.24 1.73
N SER A 32 -4.40 -4.41 3.02
CA SER A 32 -4.29 -3.33 3.99
C SER A 32 -3.11 -3.51 4.94
N LEU A 33 -2.91 -2.48 5.77
CA LEU A 33 -2.08 -2.50 6.96
C LEU A 33 -2.98 -2.51 8.21
N PRO A 34 -2.48 -2.93 9.38
CA PRO A 34 -3.28 -3.05 10.62
C PRO A 34 -4.02 -1.76 11.03
N GLN A 35 -3.50 -0.60 10.63
CA GLN A 35 -4.10 0.70 10.94
C GLN A 35 -5.48 0.91 10.30
N LEU A 36 -5.82 0.20 9.22
CA LEU A 36 -7.13 0.31 8.59
C LEU A 36 -8.25 -0.09 9.55
N ARG A 37 -8.00 -1.05 10.42
CA ARG A 37 -8.94 -1.45 11.47
C ARG A 37 -9.33 -0.27 12.37
N ASN A 38 -8.36 0.52 12.82
CA ASN A 38 -8.64 1.69 13.65
C ASN A 38 -9.56 2.68 12.92
N PHE A 39 -9.33 2.87 11.63
CA PHE A 39 -10.16 3.74 10.80
C PHE A 39 -11.63 3.26 10.73
N PHE A 40 -11.85 1.96 10.56
CA PHE A 40 -13.22 1.40 10.56
C PHE A 40 -13.86 1.46 11.94
N ASN A 41 -13.12 1.15 13.00
CA ASN A 41 -13.60 1.24 14.38
C ASN A 41 -14.02 2.68 14.74
N GLU A 42 -13.28 3.70 14.29
CA GLU A 42 -13.64 5.11 14.46
C GLU A 42 -14.96 5.47 13.76
N LEU A 43 -15.30 4.78 12.67
CA LEU A 43 -16.59 4.91 11.99
C LEU A 43 -17.73 4.11 12.67
N GLY A 44 -17.40 3.27 13.65
CA GLY A 44 -18.35 2.36 14.29
C GLY A 44 -18.62 1.07 13.50
N ILE A 45 -17.70 0.71 12.59
CA ILE A 45 -17.76 -0.51 11.82
C ILE A 45 -16.88 -1.55 12.51
N ASP A 46 -17.50 -2.62 12.99
CA ASP A 46 -16.77 -3.73 13.61
C ASP A 46 -16.12 -4.67 12.58
N ASP A 47 -15.23 -5.51 13.08
CA ASP A 47 -14.45 -6.41 12.24
C ASP A 47 -15.35 -7.42 11.49
N ASP A 48 -16.38 -7.97 12.13
CA ASP A 48 -17.26 -8.97 11.52
C ASP A 48 -18.06 -8.35 10.37
N THR A 49 -18.50 -7.12 10.53
CA THR A 49 -19.27 -6.40 9.52
C THR A 49 -18.47 -6.21 8.24
N TRP A 50 -17.30 -5.59 8.31
CA TRP A 50 -16.57 -5.27 7.08
C TRP A 50 -15.81 -6.47 6.49
N VAL A 51 -15.40 -7.45 7.32
CA VAL A 51 -14.87 -8.73 6.81
C VAL A 51 -15.94 -9.48 6.01
N SER A 52 -17.19 -9.53 6.52
CA SER A 52 -18.28 -10.23 5.81
C SER A 52 -18.74 -9.48 4.56
N GLU A 53 -18.89 -8.15 4.64
CA GLU A 53 -19.45 -7.35 3.55
C GLU A 53 -18.44 -7.00 2.43
N CYS A 54 -17.14 -7.11 2.69
CA CYS A 54 -16.10 -6.86 1.70
C CYS A 54 -15.34 -8.11 1.27
N ASN A 55 -15.94 -9.31 1.40
CA ASN A 55 -15.27 -10.60 1.11
C ASN A 55 -13.89 -10.69 1.79
N GLY A 56 -13.81 -10.13 3.01
CA GLY A 56 -12.57 -9.92 3.73
C GLY A 56 -11.93 -11.22 4.20
N LEU A 57 -10.62 -11.28 4.11
CA LEU A 57 -9.78 -12.33 4.68
C LEU A 57 -8.80 -11.68 5.65
N ILE A 58 -8.61 -12.27 6.82
CA ILE A 58 -7.56 -11.83 7.76
C ILE A 58 -6.20 -12.03 7.10
N LYS A 59 -5.42 -10.95 7.06
CA LYS A 59 -4.06 -10.93 6.56
C LYS A 59 -3.08 -10.92 7.73
N ASN A 60 -2.21 -11.92 7.80
CA ASN A 60 -1.22 -12.04 8.86
C ASN A 60 0.06 -11.27 8.58
N GLY A 61 0.34 -10.93 7.34
CA GLY A 61 1.56 -10.21 6.95
C GLY A 61 1.78 -10.15 5.45
N ASN A 62 3.00 -9.86 5.07
CA ASN A 62 3.48 -9.94 3.68
C ASN A 62 4.46 -11.11 3.53
N GLU A 63 4.55 -11.68 2.36
CA GLU A 63 5.54 -12.69 2.01
C GLU A 63 6.34 -12.23 0.79
N LYS A 64 7.66 -12.31 0.89
CA LYS A 64 8.58 -12.11 -0.23
C LYS A 64 8.99 -13.46 -0.77
N VAL A 65 8.79 -13.67 -2.07
CA VAL A 65 9.13 -14.91 -2.76
C VAL A 65 10.19 -14.63 -3.80
N SER A 66 11.28 -15.37 -3.79
CA SER A 66 12.40 -15.26 -4.75
C SER A 66 13.12 -13.90 -4.77
N TRP A 67 13.01 -13.10 -3.71
CA TRP A 67 13.69 -11.79 -3.64
C TRP A 67 15.19 -11.89 -3.43
N ASN A 68 15.72 -13.06 -3.07
CA ASN A 68 17.14 -13.33 -2.93
C ASN A 68 17.76 -14.12 -4.10
N GLY A 69 17.00 -14.34 -5.17
CA GLY A 69 17.46 -15.02 -6.38
C GLY A 69 17.30 -16.55 -6.37
N GLY A 70 16.71 -17.13 -5.32
CA GLY A 70 16.36 -18.55 -5.21
C GLY A 70 14.86 -18.76 -5.01
N ASP A 71 14.47 -19.97 -4.63
CA ASP A 71 13.07 -20.32 -4.31
C ASP A 71 12.68 -19.94 -2.87
N ASP A 72 13.41 -19.06 -2.25
CA ASP A 72 13.19 -18.69 -0.86
C ASP A 72 11.90 -17.92 -0.69
N ARG A 73 11.19 -18.25 0.38
CA ARG A 73 9.98 -17.58 0.84
C ARG A 73 10.25 -16.95 2.20
N PHE A 74 9.94 -15.68 2.32
CA PHE A 74 10.21 -14.90 3.51
C PHE A 74 8.96 -14.19 4.00
N LYS A 75 8.45 -14.57 5.18
CA LYS A 75 7.22 -14.01 5.77
C LYS A 75 7.54 -12.86 6.71
N PHE A 76 6.87 -11.74 6.49
CA PHE A 76 6.81 -10.61 7.40
C PHE A 76 5.46 -10.60 8.10
N THR A 77 5.44 -10.96 9.36
CA THR A 77 4.22 -10.91 10.15
C THR A 77 3.99 -9.50 10.70
N PHE A 78 2.73 -9.12 10.82
CA PHE A 78 2.37 -7.91 11.55
C PHE A 78 2.49 -8.16 13.04
N TRP A 79 3.67 -7.97 13.57
CA TRP A 79 3.87 -8.00 14.99
C TRP A 79 3.95 -6.59 15.54
N TYR A 80 3.27 -6.36 16.64
CA TYR A 80 3.24 -5.07 17.31
C TYR A 80 3.69 -5.26 18.75
N ASP A 81 4.91 -4.89 19.07
CA ASP A 81 5.32 -4.68 20.44
C ASP A 81 5.53 -3.18 20.69
N ALA A 82 4.99 -2.70 21.81
CA ALA A 82 5.12 -1.32 22.24
C ALA A 82 6.55 -0.93 22.62
N ASN A 83 7.45 -1.91 22.81
CA ASN A 83 8.77 -1.71 23.36
C ASN A 83 9.89 -1.52 22.30
N GLY A 84 9.62 -1.78 21.03
CA GLY A 84 10.53 -1.42 19.94
C GLY A 84 11.16 -2.58 19.17
N LEU A 85 12.06 -2.23 18.24
CA LEU A 85 12.71 -3.14 17.29
C LEU A 85 13.63 -4.15 17.98
N ASP A 86 14.32 -3.72 19.01
CA ASP A 86 15.35 -4.55 19.68
C ASP A 86 14.72 -5.74 20.40
N ASP A 87 13.59 -5.54 21.11
CA ASP A 87 12.85 -6.61 21.78
C ASP A 87 12.29 -7.62 20.75
N TRP A 88 11.88 -7.17 19.57
CA TRP A 88 11.37 -8.05 18.52
C TRP A 88 12.48 -8.90 17.89
N LEU A 89 13.65 -8.33 17.63
CA LEU A 89 14.81 -9.05 17.11
C LEU A 89 15.32 -10.05 18.12
N ASP A 90 15.34 -9.69 19.39
CA ASP A 90 15.74 -10.58 20.50
C ASP A 90 14.76 -11.75 20.64
N ASP A 91 13.46 -11.51 20.57
CA ASP A 91 12.45 -12.55 20.63
C ASP A 91 12.49 -13.46 19.38
N TYR A 92 12.68 -12.91 18.19
CA TYR A 92 12.83 -13.68 16.95
C TYR A 92 14.05 -14.62 17.03
N GLN A 93 15.19 -14.13 17.49
CA GLN A 93 16.41 -14.93 17.67
C GLN A 93 16.31 -15.92 18.83
N LYS A 94 15.77 -15.48 19.95
CA LYS A 94 15.64 -16.26 21.19
C LYS A 94 14.75 -17.49 21.06
N TYR A 95 13.65 -17.36 20.32
CA TYR A 95 12.69 -18.46 20.18
C TYR A 95 12.97 -19.36 18.98
N ASN A 96 14.00 -19.04 18.16
CA ASN A 96 14.36 -19.80 16.92
C ASN A 96 13.08 -20.24 16.17
N LEU A 97 12.15 -19.30 16.03
CA LEU A 97 10.80 -19.62 15.62
C LEU A 97 10.83 -20.08 14.16
N PRO A 98 10.31 -21.27 13.85
CA PRO A 98 10.18 -21.70 12.47
C PRO A 98 9.36 -20.64 11.73
N LYS A 99 9.81 -20.24 10.54
CA LYS A 99 9.20 -19.20 9.70
C LYS A 99 7.69 -19.35 9.52
N GLU A 100 7.16 -20.54 9.78
CA GLU A 100 5.75 -20.94 9.57
C GLU A 100 4.90 -20.98 10.83
N SER A 101 5.50 -21.10 12.01
CA SER A 101 4.77 -21.30 13.28
C SER A 101 4.50 -20.03 14.08
N LEU A 102 5.00 -18.89 13.64
CA LEU A 102 4.85 -17.61 14.32
C LEU A 102 3.40 -17.15 14.43
N ASN A 103 2.53 -17.60 13.52
CA ASN A 103 1.24 -16.99 13.32
C ASN A 103 0.11 -17.51 14.19
N ASP A 104 -0.04 -18.83 14.33
CA ASP A 104 -1.25 -19.36 14.95
C ASP A 104 -1.15 -19.41 16.50
N LYS A 105 0.02 -19.60 17.04
CA LYS A 105 0.21 -19.79 18.49
C LYS A 105 0.54 -18.49 19.23
N PHE A 106 1.28 -17.60 18.63
CA PHE A 106 1.70 -16.35 19.26
C PHE A 106 0.57 -15.33 19.35
N TYR A 107 -0.34 -15.34 18.37
CA TYR A 107 -1.51 -14.45 18.34
C TYR A 107 -2.62 -14.88 19.30
N SER A 108 -2.78 -16.18 19.56
CA SER A 108 -3.85 -16.68 20.44
C SER A 108 -3.57 -16.46 21.93
N ASP A 109 -2.32 -16.55 22.36
CA ASP A 109 -1.98 -16.59 23.78
C ASP A 109 -1.81 -15.20 24.44
N LYS A 110 -1.57 -14.14 23.67
CA LYS A 110 -1.36 -12.78 24.21
C LYS A 110 -2.44 -11.77 23.86
N GLY A 111 -3.55 -12.17 23.24
CA GLY A 111 -4.65 -11.26 22.88
C GLY A 111 -4.25 -10.19 21.86
N TRP A 112 -3.21 -10.41 21.11
CA TRP A 112 -2.62 -9.46 20.20
C TRP A 112 -3.33 -9.43 18.85
N GLN A 113 -3.64 -8.22 18.37
CA GLN A 113 -4.41 -7.97 17.17
C GLN A 113 -3.55 -7.33 16.07
N GLY A 114 -2.36 -7.86 15.86
CA GLY A 114 -1.44 -7.43 14.81
C GLY A 114 -1.79 -8.03 13.45
N TYR A 115 -3.03 -7.94 13.01
CA TYR A 115 -3.47 -8.40 11.69
C TYR A 115 -4.04 -7.27 10.86
N ALA A 116 -4.01 -7.45 9.57
CA ALA A 116 -4.64 -6.60 8.57
C ALA A 116 -5.67 -7.42 7.79
N TYR A 117 -6.01 -6.96 6.60
CA TYR A 117 -7.04 -7.61 5.80
C TYR A 117 -6.74 -7.55 4.32
N HIS A 118 -7.14 -8.59 3.62
CA HIS A 118 -7.42 -8.56 2.21
C HIS A 118 -8.89 -8.28 2.00
N LEU A 119 -9.23 -7.39 1.08
CA LEU A 119 -10.58 -6.92 0.83
C LEU A 119 -10.88 -6.88 -0.66
N ASP A 120 -12.13 -7.08 -1.00
CA ASP A 120 -12.59 -6.76 -2.35
C ASP A 120 -12.79 -5.25 -2.48
N ALA A 121 -11.94 -4.63 -3.31
CA ALA A 121 -11.93 -3.19 -3.53
C ALA A 121 -13.30 -2.64 -3.97
N GLU A 122 -14.04 -3.43 -4.74
CA GLU A 122 -15.34 -3.02 -5.30
C GLU A 122 -16.44 -2.95 -4.24
N LEU A 123 -16.29 -3.67 -3.13
CA LEU A 123 -17.28 -3.72 -2.06
C LEU A 123 -17.06 -2.65 -0.98
N ILE A 124 -15.85 -2.13 -0.81
CA ILE A 124 -15.53 -1.11 0.18
C ILE A 124 -16.41 0.16 0.04
N PRO A 125 -16.61 0.73 -1.15
CA PRO A 125 -17.47 1.90 -1.30
C PRO A 125 -18.93 1.61 -0.92
N THR A 126 -19.45 0.43 -1.26
CA THR A 126 -20.81 0.02 -0.93
C THR A 126 -21.01 -0.07 0.59
N LEU A 127 -20.06 -0.67 1.30
CA LEU A 127 -20.08 -0.67 2.75
C LEU A 127 -20.04 0.75 3.32
N LEU A 128 -19.07 1.57 2.90
CA LEU A 128 -18.90 2.92 3.45
C LEU A 128 -20.08 3.85 3.17
N LYS A 129 -20.83 3.65 2.08
CA LYS A 129 -22.07 4.40 1.81
C LYS A 129 -23.11 4.26 2.93
N LYS A 130 -23.18 3.11 3.61
CA LYS A 130 -24.08 2.88 4.75
C LYS A 130 -23.74 3.77 5.97
N TYR A 131 -22.52 4.31 6.02
CA TYR A 131 -22.00 5.16 7.10
C TYR A 131 -21.83 6.62 6.64
N THR A 132 -22.59 7.03 5.62
CA THR A 132 -22.63 8.39 5.09
C THR A 132 -24.08 8.89 4.97
N GLU A 133 -24.84 8.80 6.07
CA GLU A 133 -26.29 9.10 6.10
C GLU A 133 -26.61 10.56 5.80
N ARG A 134 -25.72 11.47 6.19
CA ARG A 134 -25.87 12.92 6.00
C ARG A 134 -25.18 13.44 4.73
N THR A 135 -24.48 12.58 4.02
CA THR A 135 -23.82 12.94 2.78
C THR A 135 -24.78 12.89 1.60
N THR A 136 -24.87 13.97 0.82
CA THR A 136 -25.60 13.97 -0.43
C THR A 136 -24.78 13.25 -1.50
N HIS A 137 -25.29 12.14 -2.03
CA HIS A 137 -24.66 11.40 -3.12
C HIS A 137 -25.23 11.80 -4.47
N ILE A 138 -24.35 12.22 -5.38
CA ILE A 138 -24.69 12.59 -6.77
C ILE A 138 -23.90 11.69 -7.71
N ILE A 139 -24.61 11.03 -8.63
CA ILE A 139 -23.99 10.23 -9.69
C ILE A 139 -23.92 11.11 -10.93
N ASP A 140 -22.75 11.68 -11.19
CA ASP A 140 -22.53 12.59 -12.33
C ASP A 140 -21.04 12.69 -12.66
N THR A 141 -20.75 13.12 -13.89
CA THR A 141 -19.39 13.44 -14.35
C THR A 141 -19.24 14.95 -14.45
N ILE A 142 -18.51 15.55 -13.50
CA ILE A 142 -18.28 16.99 -13.48
C ILE A 142 -17.04 17.38 -14.27
N GLU A 143 -17.15 18.45 -15.06
CA GLU A 143 -16.02 19.05 -15.77
C GLU A 143 -15.40 20.23 -15.02
N GLU A 144 -16.20 20.93 -14.22
CA GLU A 144 -15.81 22.08 -13.40
C GLU A 144 -16.23 21.87 -11.95
N LEU A 145 -15.53 22.50 -11.03
CA LEU A 145 -15.93 22.48 -9.63
C LEU A 145 -17.24 23.24 -9.41
N PRO A 146 -18.27 22.63 -8.83
CA PRO A 146 -19.51 23.31 -8.51
C PRO A 146 -19.26 24.46 -7.53
N LYS A 147 -20.03 25.55 -7.61
CA LYS A 147 -19.88 26.70 -6.72
C LYS A 147 -20.55 26.45 -5.36
N GLY A 148 -20.12 27.21 -4.33
CA GLY A 148 -20.81 27.28 -3.06
C GLY A 148 -20.30 26.31 -1.98
N TYR A 149 -19.11 25.74 -2.16
CA TYR A 149 -18.46 24.89 -1.17
C TYR A 149 -17.21 25.56 -0.58
N ASP A 150 -17.03 25.42 0.71
CA ASP A 150 -15.86 25.95 1.43
C ASP A 150 -14.59 25.16 1.11
N LEU A 151 -14.71 23.85 0.87
CA LEU A 151 -13.60 22.96 0.60
C LEU A 151 -13.96 21.90 -0.43
N TYR A 152 -13.07 21.64 -1.35
CA TYR A 152 -13.16 20.59 -2.37
C TYR A 152 -12.11 19.53 -2.12
N LEU A 153 -12.52 18.26 -2.22
CA LEU A 153 -11.62 17.12 -2.12
C LEU A 153 -11.51 16.49 -3.51
N ASP A 154 -10.40 16.74 -4.21
CA ASP A 154 -10.14 16.12 -5.51
C ASP A 154 -9.68 14.68 -5.31
N CYS A 155 -10.57 13.73 -5.59
CA CYS A 155 -10.36 12.29 -5.58
C CYS A 155 -10.40 11.67 -6.99
N THR A 156 -10.08 12.45 -8.04
CA THR A 156 -10.19 12.03 -9.45
C THR A 156 -9.06 11.10 -9.92
N GLY A 157 -8.26 10.59 -8.99
CA GLY A 157 -7.21 9.60 -9.24
C GLY A 157 -6.05 10.17 -10.06
N PHE A 158 -5.43 9.34 -10.88
CA PHE A 158 -4.30 9.77 -11.72
C PHE A 158 -4.61 10.89 -12.70
N LYS A 159 -5.89 11.14 -12.99
CA LYS A 159 -6.31 12.27 -13.85
C LYS A 159 -6.01 13.61 -13.22
N ARG A 160 -6.01 13.73 -11.87
CA ARG A 160 -5.75 14.97 -11.13
C ARG A 160 -6.55 16.15 -11.70
N LYS A 161 -7.84 15.93 -11.95
CA LYS A 161 -8.67 16.77 -12.82
C LYS A 161 -8.64 18.26 -12.44
N PHE A 162 -8.67 18.55 -11.14
CA PHE A 162 -8.76 19.93 -10.64
C PHE A 162 -7.44 20.46 -10.04
N VAL A 163 -6.35 19.68 -10.14
CA VAL A 163 -5.02 20.02 -9.57
C VAL A 163 -3.86 19.72 -10.51
N ARG A 164 -4.11 19.67 -11.83
CA ARG A 164 -3.10 19.29 -12.85
C ARG A 164 -1.92 20.24 -12.94
N ASP A 165 -2.14 21.51 -12.64
CA ASP A 165 -1.17 22.60 -12.70
C ASP A 165 -0.26 22.64 -11.48
N ARG A 166 -0.52 21.81 -10.47
CA ARG A 166 0.29 21.79 -9.24
C ARG A 166 1.60 21.06 -9.45
N ASN A 167 2.62 21.51 -8.72
CA ASN A 167 3.95 20.90 -8.73
C ASN A 167 3.88 19.45 -8.27
N PHE A 168 4.21 18.53 -9.19
CA PHE A 168 4.32 17.10 -8.94
C PHE A 168 5.78 16.71 -8.81
N ILE A 169 6.14 16.07 -7.70
CA ILE A 169 7.47 15.54 -7.45
C ILE A 169 7.53 14.14 -8.03
N ASP A 170 8.20 14.01 -9.17
CA ASP A 170 8.51 12.74 -9.81
C ASP A 170 9.67 12.05 -9.10
N LEU A 171 9.45 10.81 -8.66
CA LEU A 171 10.42 10.01 -7.93
C LEU A 171 11.20 9.02 -8.83
N THR A 172 11.00 9.05 -10.13
CA THR A 172 11.71 8.15 -11.06
C THR A 172 13.22 8.33 -10.96
N SER A 173 13.69 9.56 -10.85
CA SER A 173 15.11 9.88 -10.68
C SER A 173 15.71 9.40 -9.35
N ARG A 174 14.85 9.13 -8.35
CA ARG A 174 15.27 8.53 -7.06
C ARG A 174 15.33 7.01 -7.10
N GLY A 175 14.93 6.37 -8.20
CA GLY A 175 14.96 4.92 -8.37
C GLY A 175 13.59 4.24 -8.41
N HIS A 176 12.47 4.97 -8.33
CA HIS A 176 11.13 4.39 -8.48
C HIS A 176 10.80 4.20 -9.96
N ILE A 177 11.36 3.14 -10.54
CA ILE A 177 11.30 2.88 -11.98
C ILE A 177 10.15 1.97 -12.41
N VAL A 178 9.50 1.27 -11.49
CA VAL A 178 8.30 0.50 -11.79
C VAL A 178 7.14 1.47 -12.02
N ASN A 179 6.47 1.34 -13.15
CA ASN A 179 5.50 2.33 -13.61
C ASN A 179 4.29 1.75 -14.32
N LYS A 180 4.22 0.43 -14.44
CA LYS A 180 3.11 -0.27 -15.07
C LYS A 180 2.78 -1.55 -14.31
N ALA A 181 1.51 -1.98 -14.43
CA ALA A 181 1.11 -3.30 -13.95
C ALA A 181 0.03 -3.90 -14.85
N TRP A 182 0.15 -5.17 -15.18
CA TRP A 182 -0.94 -6.00 -15.64
C TRP A 182 -1.65 -6.61 -14.45
N VAL A 183 -2.96 -6.44 -14.37
CA VAL A 183 -3.77 -6.92 -13.24
C VAL A 183 -4.96 -7.73 -13.72
N GLN A 184 -5.28 -8.79 -12.97
CA GLN A 184 -6.44 -9.66 -13.25
C GLN A 184 -6.89 -10.39 -11.99
N SER A 185 -8.17 -10.76 -11.93
CA SER A 185 -8.70 -11.62 -10.89
C SER A 185 -8.84 -13.06 -11.39
N PHE A 186 -8.48 -14.02 -10.54
CA PHE A 186 -8.55 -15.46 -10.81
C PHE A 186 -9.42 -16.18 -9.78
N LYS A 187 -9.91 -17.35 -10.13
CA LYS A 187 -10.54 -18.27 -9.17
C LYS A 187 -9.49 -18.79 -8.18
N LEU A 188 -9.92 -19.06 -6.97
CA LEU A 188 -9.08 -19.75 -6.01
C LEU A 188 -9.01 -21.24 -6.39
N ASN A 189 -7.81 -21.79 -6.49
CA ASN A 189 -7.59 -23.22 -6.70
C ASN A 189 -7.54 -23.98 -5.36
N GLU A 190 -7.25 -23.27 -4.27
CA GLU A 190 -7.04 -23.81 -2.94
C GLU A 190 -7.71 -22.92 -1.87
N LYS A 191 -7.54 -23.29 -0.60
CA LYS A 191 -7.95 -22.45 0.53
C LYS A 191 -7.24 -21.09 0.43
N PRO A 192 -7.96 -19.96 0.65
CA PRO A 192 -7.37 -18.63 0.58
C PRO A 192 -6.13 -18.49 1.45
N TYR A 193 -5.10 -17.86 0.89
CA TYR A 193 -3.83 -17.62 1.56
C TYR A 193 -3.84 -16.27 2.27
N ASN A 194 -3.53 -16.27 3.54
CA ASN A 194 -3.67 -15.09 4.40
C ASN A 194 -2.39 -14.25 4.55
N TYR A 195 -1.52 -14.26 3.56
CA TYR A 195 -0.41 -13.33 3.36
C TYR A 195 -0.52 -12.67 2.00
N THR A 196 -0.13 -11.41 1.89
CA THR A 196 0.11 -10.81 0.59
C THR A 196 1.45 -11.30 0.08
N GLU A 197 1.44 -12.08 -0.98
CA GLU A 197 2.68 -12.49 -1.64
C GLU A 197 3.18 -11.36 -2.54
N SER A 198 4.49 -11.17 -2.53
CA SER A 198 5.23 -10.34 -3.49
C SER A 198 6.31 -11.22 -4.10
N VAL A 199 6.06 -11.70 -5.31
CA VAL A 199 6.95 -12.63 -6.03
C VAL A 199 7.89 -11.83 -6.92
N ALA A 200 9.20 -11.92 -6.70
CA ALA A 200 10.19 -11.24 -7.52
C ALA A 200 10.33 -11.94 -8.87
N LEU A 201 10.16 -11.19 -9.95
CA LEU A 201 10.23 -11.63 -11.34
C LEU A 201 11.33 -10.85 -12.08
N ASP A 202 11.56 -11.17 -13.35
CA ASP A 202 12.71 -10.66 -14.11
C ASP A 202 12.73 -9.15 -14.32
N TYR A 203 11.56 -8.53 -14.49
CA TYR A 203 11.46 -7.10 -14.80
C TYR A 203 10.65 -6.32 -13.77
N GLY A 204 10.42 -6.94 -12.60
CA GLY A 204 9.61 -6.39 -11.53
C GLY A 204 9.18 -7.47 -10.54
N TRP A 205 7.92 -7.43 -10.11
CA TRP A 205 7.38 -8.39 -9.15
C TRP A 205 5.87 -8.54 -9.30
N GLN A 206 5.33 -9.69 -8.90
CA GLN A 206 3.90 -9.94 -8.90
C GLN A 206 3.36 -9.94 -7.47
N PHE A 207 2.24 -9.24 -7.23
CA PHE A 207 1.47 -9.44 -6.03
C PHE A 207 0.39 -10.50 -6.22
N ASN A 208 0.12 -11.26 -5.16
CA ASN A 208 -1.02 -12.16 -5.07
C ASN A 208 -1.78 -11.83 -3.79
N ILE A 209 -3.07 -11.54 -3.92
CA ILE A 209 -3.95 -11.11 -2.83
C ILE A 209 -5.20 -11.98 -2.88
N ASP A 210 -5.32 -12.91 -1.94
CA ASP A 210 -6.51 -13.74 -1.83
C ASP A 210 -7.57 -13.04 -0.97
N THR A 211 -8.77 -12.95 -1.49
CA THR A 211 -10.00 -12.69 -0.71
C THR A 211 -10.70 -14.01 -0.43
N ARG A 212 -11.90 -13.99 0.13
CA ARG A 212 -12.67 -15.23 0.36
C ARG A 212 -13.10 -15.93 -0.95
N GLU A 213 -13.21 -15.21 -2.04
CA GLU A 213 -13.80 -15.72 -3.28
C GLU A 213 -12.86 -15.76 -4.48
N LYS A 214 -11.87 -14.87 -4.50
CA LYS A 214 -10.98 -14.70 -5.65
C LYS A 214 -9.55 -14.37 -5.23
N ARG A 215 -8.63 -14.64 -6.14
CA ARG A 215 -7.24 -14.18 -6.08
C ARG A 215 -7.06 -13.00 -7.01
N GLY A 216 -6.65 -11.85 -6.48
CA GLY A 216 -6.18 -10.71 -7.25
C GLY A 216 -4.69 -10.83 -7.51
N CYS A 217 -4.29 -10.80 -8.78
CA CYS A 217 -2.89 -10.81 -9.19
C CYS A 217 -2.53 -9.56 -9.95
N GLY A 218 -1.28 -9.11 -9.80
CA GLY A 218 -0.77 -8.01 -10.61
C GLY A 218 0.74 -8.06 -10.79
N TYR A 219 1.17 -8.11 -12.05
CA TYR A 219 2.58 -8.02 -12.41
C TYR A 219 2.99 -6.57 -12.58
N VAL A 220 3.70 -6.05 -11.60
CA VAL A 220 4.28 -4.70 -11.53
C VAL A 220 5.64 -4.72 -12.21
N PHE A 221 5.86 -3.90 -13.23
CA PHE A 221 7.10 -3.94 -14.01
C PHE A 221 7.62 -2.56 -14.40
N ALA A 222 8.91 -2.52 -14.74
CA ALA A 222 9.59 -1.32 -15.22
C ALA A 222 9.61 -1.29 -16.76
N SER A 223 8.87 -0.36 -17.37
CA SER A 223 8.74 -0.27 -18.82
C SER A 223 10.05 0.02 -19.57
N GLN A 224 11.08 0.47 -18.87
CA GLN A 224 12.42 0.64 -19.44
C GLN A 224 13.17 -0.67 -19.69
N PHE A 225 12.74 -1.79 -19.07
CA PHE A 225 13.38 -3.11 -19.22
C PHE A 225 12.47 -4.15 -19.88
N CYS A 226 11.17 -3.89 -19.96
CA CYS A 226 10.22 -4.83 -20.52
C CYS A 226 9.11 -4.09 -21.26
N THR A 227 8.81 -4.50 -22.49
CA THR A 227 7.67 -3.92 -23.21
C THR A 227 6.34 -4.37 -22.60
N THR A 228 5.28 -3.61 -22.83
CA THR A 228 3.95 -3.92 -22.33
C THR A 228 3.46 -5.31 -22.78
N ASP A 229 3.72 -5.67 -24.04
CA ASP A 229 3.30 -6.96 -24.62
C ASP A 229 4.13 -8.14 -24.05
N GLN A 230 5.42 -7.93 -23.86
CA GLN A 230 6.28 -8.93 -23.19
C GLN A 230 5.81 -9.16 -21.76
N ALA A 231 5.49 -8.08 -21.02
CA ALA A 231 4.99 -8.18 -19.67
C ALA A 231 3.63 -8.89 -19.59
N LEU A 232 2.72 -8.65 -20.57
CA LEU A 232 1.44 -9.36 -20.64
C LEU A 232 1.65 -10.86 -20.83
N LYS A 233 2.50 -11.24 -21.79
CA LYS A 233 2.82 -12.65 -22.05
C LYS A 233 3.38 -13.30 -20.80
N TYR A 234 4.33 -12.66 -20.14
CA TYR A 234 4.94 -13.14 -18.91
C TYR A 234 3.91 -13.32 -17.78
N PHE A 235 3.01 -12.35 -17.61
CA PHE A 235 1.93 -12.40 -16.64
C PHE A 235 0.96 -13.58 -16.92
N GLN A 236 0.57 -13.79 -18.18
CA GLN A 236 -0.31 -14.88 -18.56
C GLN A 236 0.34 -16.27 -18.40
N GLU A 237 1.61 -16.40 -18.79
CA GLU A 237 2.38 -17.64 -18.61
C GLU A 237 2.55 -18.00 -17.13
N TYR A 238 2.88 -16.99 -16.29
CA TYR A 238 3.05 -17.18 -14.84
C TYR A 238 1.75 -17.60 -14.14
N ASN A 239 0.62 -17.12 -14.60
CA ASN A 239 -0.69 -17.42 -14.02
C ASN A 239 -1.50 -18.46 -14.82
N SER A 240 -0.87 -19.24 -15.69
CA SER A 240 -1.53 -20.21 -16.60
C SER A 240 -2.31 -21.31 -15.88
N ASP A 241 -1.97 -21.63 -14.63
CA ASP A 241 -2.65 -22.65 -13.82
C ASP A 241 -3.94 -22.13 -13.16
N TYR A 242 -4.24 -20.84 -13.29
CA TYR A 242 -5.43 -20.22 -12.70
C TYR A 242 -6.49 -19.89 -13.76
N GLU A 243 -7.75 -20.18 -13.47
CA GLU A 243 -8.87 -19.75 -14.29
C GLU A 243 -9.26 -18.30 -13.98
N PRO A 244 -9.56 -17.47 -15.00
CA PRO A 244 -10.10 -16.12 -14.78
C PRO A 244 -11.37 -16.14 -13.92
N TYR A 245 -11.44 -15.25 -12.93
CA TYR A 245 -12.64 -15.12 -12.09
C TYR A 245 -13.74 -14.38 -12.86
N GLN A 246 -14.89 -15.01 -13.03
CA GLN A 246 -16.07 -14.44 -13.70
C GLN A 246 -15.78 -13.78 -15.06
N GLY A 247 -14.85 -14.36 -15.84
CA GLY A 247 -14.45 -13.79 -17.14
C GLY A 247 -13.60 -12.54 -17.05
N SER A 248 -12.91 -12.32 -15.92
CA SER A 248 -11.95 -11.22 -15.77
C SER A 248 -10.87 -11.26 -16.84
N GLU A 249 -10.65 -10.13 -17.50
CA GLU A 249 -9.60 -9.96 -18.51
C GLU A 249 -8.41 -9.18 -17.93
N PRO A 250 -7.19 -9.38 -18.45
CA PRO A 250 -6.02 -8.59 -18.07
C PRO A 250 -6.26 -7.10 -18.33
N ARG A 251 -5.95 -6.26 -17.36
CA ARG A 251 -6.06 -4.80 -17.47
C ARG A 251 -4.72 -4.14 -17.18
N LEU A 252 -4.28 -3.26 -18.08
CA LEU A 252 -3.08 -2.47 -17.89
C LEU A 252 -3.36 -1.25 -17.01
N LEU A 253 -2.53 -1.08 -15.99
CA LEU A 253 -2.45 0.14 -15.17
C LEU A 253 -1.11 0.81 -15.44
N GLU A 254 -1.13 2.15 -15.54
CA GLU A 254 0.07 2.96 -15.78
C GLU A 254 0.08 4.16 -14.84
N TRP A 255 1.26 4.51 -14.31
CA TRP A 255 1.42 5.66 -13.43
C TRP A 255 2.81 6.27 -13.54
N THR A 256 2.94 7.48 -13.01
CA THR A 256 4.22 8.07 -12.65
C THR A 256 4.36 8.02 -11.14
N SER A 257 5.42 7.36 -10.65
CA SER A 257 5.70 7.29 -9.21
C SER A 257 6.04 8.68 -8.68
N GLY A 258 5.26 9.17 -7.73
CA GLY A 258 5.45 10.50 -7.20
C GLY A 258 4.25 11.05 -6.45
N PHE A 259 4.33 12.33 -6.08
CA PHE A 259 3.30 12.98 -5.29
C PHE A 259 3.25 14.49 -5.52
N LEU A 260 2.13 15.13 -5.19
CA LEU A 260 2.01 16.59 -5.20
C LEU A 260 2.77 17.21 -4.03
N ASP A 261 3.66 18.16 -4.32
CA ASP A 261 4.44 18.87 -3.30
C ASP A 261 3.55 19.59 -2.29
N ASN A 262 2.47 20.18 -2.78
CA ASN A 262 1.47 20.88 -1.99
C ASN A 262 0.06 20.37 -2.34
N PRO A 263 -0.38 19.23 -1.76
CA PRO A 263 -1.70 18.67 -2.05
C PRO A 263 -2.86 19.57 -1.62
N TRP A 264 -2.69 20.46 -0.64
CA TRP A 264 -3.68 21.45 -0.25
C TRP A 264 -3.27 22.85 -0.66
N GLN A 265 -3.99 23.46 -1.62
CA GLN A 265 -3.81 24.84 -2.04
C GLN A 265 -5.19 25.51 -2.19
N GLY A 266 -5.32 26.73 -1.63
CA GLY A 266 -6.62 27.42 -1.60
C GLY A 266 -7.67 26.56 -0.89
N ASN A 267 -8.79 26.38 -1.54
CA ASN A 267 -9.90 25.56 -1.05
C ASN A 267 -9.98 24.16 -1.73
N ILE A 268 -8.91 23.67 -2.37
CA ILE A 268 -8.86 22.35 -2.99
C ILE A 268 -7.78 21.49 -2.34
N VAL A 269 -8.15 20.30 -1.88
CA VAL A 269 -7.26 19.26 -1.33
C VAL A 269 -7.26 18.06 -2.27
N ALA A 270 -6.09 17.66 -2.74
CA ALA A 270 -5.91 16.39 -3.45
C ALA A 270 -5.83 15.23 -2.45
N LEU A 271 -6.60 14.18 -2.65
CA LEU A 271 -6.62 12.98 -1.81
C LEU A 271 -6.46 11.69 -2.65
N GLY A 272 -6.00 10.63 -2.00
CA GLY A 272 -5.80 9.34 -2.64
C GLY A 272 -4.79 9.41 -3.78
N LEU A 273 -5.06 8.70 -4.88
CA LEU A 273 -4.18 8.68 -6.06
C LEU A 273 -4.00 10.06 -6.70
N THR A 274 -4.92 10.97 -6.49
CA THR A 274 -4.77 12.39 -6.92
C THR A 274 -3.60 13.05 -6.21
N SER A 275 -3.43 12.80 -4.90
CA SER A 275 -2.32 13.34 -4.10
C SER A 275 -0.98 12.71 -4.48
N GLY A 276 -0.95 11.44 -4.76
CA GLY A 276 0.26 10.72 -5.12
C GLY A 276 0.07 9.21 -5.17
N PHE A 277 1.06 8.54 -5.74
CA PHE A 277 1.20 7.09 -5.73
C PHE A 277 2.66 6.75 -6.06
N ILE A 278 3.19 5.72 -5.45
CA ILE A 278 4.54 5.23 -5.76
C ILE A 278 4.41 3.88 -6.46
N GLU A 279 4.01 2.87 -5.72
CA GLU A 279 3.78 1.51 -6.22
C GLU A 279 2.99 0.71 -5.17
N PRO A 280 2.41 -0.46 -5.52
CA PRO A 280 1.59 -1.22 -4.58
C PRO A 280 2.39 -2.06 -3.56
N LEU A 281 3.72 -2.08 -3.62
CA LEU A 281 4.55 -2.86 -2.70
C LEU A 281 4.25 -2.49 -1.24
N GLU A 282 4.21 -3.50 -0.37
CA GLU A 282 3.92 -3.38 1.08
C GLU A 282 2.52 -2.89 1.46
N SER A 283 1.55 -2.93 0.51
CA SER A 283 0.13 -2.68 0.83
C SER A 283 -0.16 -1.32 1.46
N ASN A 284 0.64 -0.31 1.14
CA ASN A 284 0.61 0.99 1.81
C ASN A 284 -0.41 1.98 1.22
N ALA A 285 -1.02 1.69 0.07
CA ALA A 285 -1.92 2.62 -0.62
C ALA A 285 -3.10 3.06 0.26
N LEU A 286 -3.85 2.12 0.84
CA LEU A 286 -4.96 2.43 1.74
C LEU A 286 -4.50 3.16 3.01
N TYR A 287 -3.34 2.82 3.55
CA TYR A 287 -2.76 3.52 4.69
C TYR A 287 -2.45 4.99 4.37
N MET A 288 -1.88 5.27 3.19
CA MET A 288 -1.61 6.65 2.74
C MET A 288 -2.90 7.46 2.61
N ILE A 289 -3.96 6.86 2.08
CA ILE A 289 -5.29 7.47 1.97
C ILE A 289 -5.86 7.75 3.37
N GLN A 290 -5.90 6.75 4.23
CA GLN A 290 -6.38 6.87 5.60
C GLN A 290 -5.65 7.97 6.37
N TYR A 291 -4.31 7.95 6.32
CA TYR A 291 -3.48 8.94 7.02
C TYR A 291 -3.75 10.36 6.53
N SER A 292 -3.87 10.54 5.19
CA SER A 292 -4.16 11.85 4.60
C SER A 292 -5.52 12.38 5.06
N ILE A 293 -6.55 11.55 5.09
CA ILE A 293 -7.91 11.91 5.57
C ILE A 293 -7.88 12.27 7.05
N THR A 294 -7.26 11.41 7.88
CA THR A 294 -7.17 11.66 9.33
C THR A 294 -6.40 12.94 9.62
N ASN A 295 -5.30 13.19 8.92
CA ASN A 295 -4.54 14.42 9.08
C ASN A 295 -5.28 15.66 8.57
N LEU A 296 -6.05 15.54 7.50
CA LEU A 296 -6.93 16.61 6.99
C LEU A 296 -7.95 17.01 8.07
N VAL A 297 -8.68 16.05 8.62
CA VAL A 297 -9.67 16.30 9.69
C VAL A 297 -9.01 16.93 10.92
N LYS A 298 -7.86 16.43 11.36
CA LYS A 298 -7.10 17.04 12.46
C LYS A 298 -6.70 18.48 12.18
N THR A 299 -6.29 18.76 10.95
CA THR A 299 -5.88 20.11 10.52
C THR A 299 -7.06 21.07 10.52
N ILE A 300 -8.22 20.66 10.00
CA ILE A 300 -9.45 21.45 10.00
C ILE A 300 -9.89 21.75 11.44
N LYS A 301 -10.02 20.72 12.30
CA LYS A 301 -10.49 20.87 13.68
C LYS A 301 -9.61 21.77 14.57
N ARG A 302 -8.32 21.86 14.25
CA ARG A 302 -7.35 22.67 15.01
C ARG A 302 -7.11 24.04 14.39
N ASN A 303 -7.83 24.40 13.32
CA ASN A 303 -7.61 25.62 12.55
C ASN A 303 -6.13 25.78 12.08
N TYR A 304 -5.46 24.64 11.82
CA TYR A 304 -4.13 24.68 11.25
C TYR A 304 -4.20 25.11 9.78
N ASN A 305 -3.13 25.72 9.32
CA ASN A 305 -3.07 26.15 7.92
C ASN A 305 -2.73 24.98 6.97
N PRO A 306 -3.04 25.12 5.67
CA PRO A 306 -2.70 24.13 4.66
C PRO A 306 -1.22 23.74 4.61
N GLN A 307 -0.31 24.67 4.93
CA GLN A 307 1.13 24.41 4.93
C GLN A 307 1.54 23.38 5.96
N SER A 308 0.87 23.34 7.13
CA SER A 308 1.12 22.29 8.12
C SER A 308 0.74 20.91 7.60
N TYR A 309 -0.42 20.80 6.93
CA TYR A 309 -0.86 19.58 6.28
C TYR A 309 0.13 19.15 5.18
N ASN A 310 0.48 20.07 4.28
CA ASN A 310 1.39 19.81 3.17
C ASN A 310 2.76 19.31 3.63
N LYS A 311 3.32 19.93 4.67
CA LYS A 311 4.60 19.51 5.28
C LYS A 311 4.55 18.06 5.80
N VAL A 312 3.47 17.69 6.47
CA VAL A 312 3.27 16.34 7.00
C VAL A 312 3.13 15.34 5.84
N MET A 313 2.32 15.65 4.84
CA MET A 313 2.10 14.77 3.69
C MET A 313 3.38 14.57 2.87
N LYS A 314 4.13 15.64 2.61
CA LYS A 314 5.45 15.55 1.93
C LYS A 314 6.41 14.63 2.70
N LYS A 315 6.49 14.78 4.02
CA LYS A 315 7.33 13.91 4.86
C LYS A 315 6.89 12.45 4.77
N LEU A 316 5.58 12.18 4.79
CA LEU A 316 5.03 10.84 4.67
C LEU A 316 5.40 10.20 3.33
N TRP A 317 5.24 10.92 2.21
CA TRP A 317 5.58 10.43 0.88
C TRP A 317 7.07 10.11 0.74
N LEU A 318 7.94 10.98 1.24
CA LEU A 318 9.38 10.75 1.21
C LEU A 318 9.79 9.53 2.05
N HIS A 319 9.20 9.35 3.24
CA HIS A 319 9.46 8.16 4.05
C HIS A 319 8.96 6.88 3.38
N ASN A 320 7.79 6.93 2.72
CA ASN A 320 7.29 5.80 1.93
C ASN A 320 8.24 5.47 0.78
N SER A 321 8.69 6.47 0.06
CA SER A 321 9.68 6.33 -1.01
C SER A 321 10.93 5.61 -0.53
N ASP A 322 11.54 6.09 0.55
CA ASP A 322 12.77 5.49 1.06
C ASP A 322 12.56 4.06 1.55
N PHE A 323 11.45 3.80 2.23
CA PHE A 323 11.10 2.46 2.69
C PHE A 323 10.99 1.46 1.52
N LEU A 324 10.28 1.82 0.46
CA LEU A 324 10.11 0.95 -0.71
C LEU A 324 11.42 0.71 -1.46
N LEU A 325 12.26 1.74 -1.66
CA LEU A 325 13.56 1.58 -2.31
C LEU A 325 14.49 0.64 -1.55
N HIS A 326 14.41 0.65 -0.21
CA HIS A 326 15.22 -0.26 0.60
C HIS A 326 14.94 -1.73 0.30
N LEU A 327 13.69 -2.10 0.07
CA LEU A 327 13.33 -3.48 -0.23
C LEU A 327 14.00 -3.97 -1.51
N TYR A 328 14.06 -3.14 -2.55
CA TYR A 328 14.78 -3.46 -3.79
C TYR A 328 16.30 -3.52 -3.58
N LYS A 329 16.84 -2.55 -2.86
CA LYS A 329 18.28 -2.45 -2.66
C LYS A 329 18.83 -3.55 -1.75
N LEU A 330 18.04 -4.05 -0.82
CA LEU A 330 18.42 -5.17 0.05
C LEU A 330 18.38 -6.52 -0.68
N SER A 331 17.67 -6.64 -1.79
CA SER A 331 17.67 -7.84 -2.59
C SER A 331 19.07 -8.06 -3.18
N PRO A 332 19.72 -9.22 -3.00
CA PRO A 332 21.01 -9.52 -3.60
C PRO A 332 20.91 -9.90 -5.08
N ARG A 333 19.70 -9.90 -5.66
CA ARG A 333 19.50 -10.25 -7.07
C ARG A 333 20.27 -9.33 -8.00
N ASN A 334 20.95 -9.93 -8.96
CA ASN A 334 21.70 -9.25 -10.02
C ASN A 334 21.62 -9.99 -11.37
N ASP A 335 20.67 -10.89 -11.48
CA ASP A 335 20.48 -11.81 -12.59
C ASP A 335 19.88 -11.12 -13.83
N THR A 336 19.12 -10.04 -13.66
CA THR A 336 18.53 -9.26 -14.76
C THR A 336 18.96 -7.81 -14.73
N ASP A 337 18.70 -7.05 -15.81
CA ASP A 337 18.98 -5.61 -15.86
C ASP A 337 18.13 -4.82 -14.86
N PHE A 338 16.91 -5.26 -14.59
CA PHE A 338 16.04 -4.68 -13.58
C PHE A 338 16.66 -4.79 -12.18
N TRP A 339 17.09 -5.97 -11.76
CA TRP A 339 17.69 -6.15 -10.45
C TRP A 339 19.07 -5.51 -10.35
N ARG A 340 19.90 -5.59 -11.41
CA ARG A 340 21.19 -4.87 -11.49
C ARG A 340 21.05 -3.36 -11.35
N TYR A 341 19.92 -2.78 -11.80
CA TYR A 341 19.67 -1.35 -11.64
C TYR A 341 19.70 -0.94 -10.17
N TYR A 342 19.07 -1.72 -9.28
CA TYR A 342 19.03 -1.41 -7.85
C TYR A 342 20.33 -1.71 -7.10
N GLN A 343 21.24 -2.50 -7.68
CA GLN A 343 22.57 -2.76 -7.11
C GLN A 343 23.56 -1.64 -7.42
N LYS A 344 23.23 -0.73 -8.35
CA LYS A 344 24.05 0.47 -8.60
C LYS A 344 23.79 1.49 -7.48
N ASP A 345 24.84 2.19 -7.06
CA ASP A 345 24.85 3.07 -5.88
C ASP A 345 24.06 4.39 -6.04
N ASN A 346 23.02 4.40 -6.87
CA ASN A 346 22.28 5.59 -7.29
C ASN A 346 21.10 5.97 -6.37
N THR A 347 20.82 5.19 -5.32
CA THR A 347 19.69 5.42 -4.44
C THR A 347 20.12 6.19 -3.20
N ASP A 348 19.47 7.33 -2.95
CA ASP A 348 19.66 8.10 -1.71
C ASP A 348 19.00 7.35 -0.53
N LEU A 349 19.81 6.71 0.28
CA LEU A 349 19.39 5.97 1.47
C LEU A 349 19.64 6.75 2.77
N THR A 350 19.75 8.05 2.70
CA THR A 350 20.08 8.91 3.84
C THR A 350 19.13 8.71 5.03
N LEU A 351 17.83 8.53 4.78
CA LEU A 351 16.86 8.30 5.86
C LEU A 351 17.08 6.97 6.56
N TRP A 352 17.38 5.91 5.83
CA TRP A 352 17.70 4.61 6.41
C TRP A 352 18.99 4.64 7.23
N GLN A 353 20.04 5.21 6.68
CA GLN A 353 21.32 5.37 7.39
C GLN A 353 21.13 6.15 8.70
N ASN A 354 20.28 7.18 8.68
CA ASN A 354 19.92 7.92 9.87
C ASN A 354 19.08 7.10 10.85
N TYR A 355 18.15 6.27 10.36
CA TYR A 355 17.34 5.39 11.20
C TYR A 355 18.21 4.38 11.97
N ILE A 356 19.13 3.69 11.27
CA ILE A 356 20.07 2.74 11.91
C ILE A 356 20.99 3.47 12.89
N LYS A 357 21.53 4.64 12.51
CA LYS A 357 22.49 5.38 13.31
C LYS A 357 21.92 5.94 14.61
N HIS A 358 20.63 6.21 14.68
CA HIS A 358 19.99 6.87 15.81
C HIS A 358 19.12 5.97 16.68
N ASN A 359 19.30 4.65 16.63
CA ASN A 359 18.63 3.67 17.49
C ASN A 359 17.14 3.99 17.71
N ASN A 360 16.34 3.91 16.66
CA ASN A 360 14.87 3.98 16.75
C ASN A 360 14.23 5.27 17.29
N LYS A 361 14.98 6.31 17.57
CA LYS A 361 14.42 7.59 18.04
C LYS A 361 13.78 8.45 16.95
N TRP A 362 13.72 7.94 15.72
CA TRP A 362 13.02 8.58 14.64
C TRP A 362 11.52 8.30 14.73
N ILE A 363 10.73 9.36 14.74
CA ILE A 363 9.30 9.26 14.48
C ILE A 363 9.17 8.91 12.99
N SER A 364 9.31 7.64 12.69
CA SER A 364 8.90 7.10 11.40
C SER A 364 7.39 7.24 11.32
N LEU A 365 6.89 7.72 10.19
CA LEU A 365 5.45 7.69 9.92
C LEU A 365 4.96 6.26 9.66
N TYR A 366 5.90 5.33 9.46
CA TYR A 366 5.65 3.90 9.44
C TYR A 366 5.86 3.29 10.82
N PRO A 367 5.04 2.31 11.19
CA PRO A 367 5.25 1.54 12.41
C PRO A 367 6.67 0.97 12.46
N SER A 368 7.26 0.95 13.64
CA SER A 368 8.58 0.34 13.87
C SER A 368 8.65 -1.12 13.38
N SER A 369 7.54 -1.86 13.45
CA SER A 369 7.42 -3.21 12.91
C SER A 369 7.69 -3.33 11.41
N MET A 370 7.35 -2.32 10.60
CA MET A 370 7.67 -2.35 9.17
C MET A 370 9.18 -2.19 8.91
N TRP A 371 9.85 -1.34 9.67
CA TRP A 371 11.29 -1.18 9.61
C TRP A 371 12.04 -2.39 10.21
N ALA A 372 11.44 -3.06 11.20
CA ALA A 372 11.94 -4.32 11.73
C ALA A 372 12.01 -5.39 10.65
N ASN A 373 10.95 -5.52 9.85
CA ASN A 373 10.91 -6.44 8.72
C ASN A 373 12.03 -6.18 7.71
N VAL A 374 12.34 -4.90 7.44
CA VAL A 374 13.46 -4.51 6.57
C VAL A 374 14.81 -4.93 7.19
N ALA A 375 14.99 -4.76 8.50
CA ALA A 375 16.23 -5.14 9.17
C ALA A 375 16.46 -6.66 9.17
N VAL A 376 15.39 -7.46 9.33
CA VAL A 376 15.47 -8.92 9.23
C VAL A 376 15.85 -9.38 7.83
N LEU A 377 15.28 -8.77 6.79
CA LEU A 377 15.72 -9.03 5.41
C LEU A 377 17.21 -8.76 5.23
N TYR A 378 17.67 -7.64 5.77
CA TYR A 378 19.08 -7.28 5.68
C TYR A 378 19.98 -8.33 6.34
N ASP A 379 19.63 -8.79 7.53
CA ASP A 379 20.40 -9.79 8.27
C ASP A 379 20.40 -11.16 7.54
N GLU A 380 19.28 -11.60 7.03
CA GLU A 380 19.16 -12.84 6.26
C GLU A 380 19.90 -12.78 4.92
N PHE A 381 19.84 -11.65 4.23
CA PHE A 381 20.54 -11.48 2.94
C PHE A 381 22.05 -11.31 3.15
N SER A 382 22.50 -10.65 4.22
CA SER A 382 23.92 -10.49 4.52
C SER A 382 24.59 -11.80 4.94
N LYS A 383 23.88 -12.67 5.65
CA LYS A 383 24.39 -14.02 5.99
C LYS A 383 24.61 -14.87 4.75
N LYS A 384 23.71 -14.80 3.74
CA LYS A 384 23.86 -15.58 2.50
C LYS A 384 24.97 -15.06 1.59
N SER A 385 25.24 -13.76 1.57
CA SER A 385 26.36 -13.20 0.78
C SER A 385 27.74 -13.67 1.26
N GLN A 386 27.85 -14.08 2.54
CA GLN A 386 29.08 -14.65 3.10
C GLN A 386 29.32 -16.12 2.71
N TYR A 387 28.26 -16.83 2.26
CA TYR A 387 28.38 -18.23 1.82
C TYR A 387 28.60 -18.41 0.31
N THR A 388 28.50 -17.34 -0.47
CA THR A 388 28.73 -17.38 -1.94
C THR A 388 30.17 -17.00 -2.33
N THR A 389 31.06 -16.81 -1.39
CA THR A 389 32.51 -16.54 -1.60
C THR A 389 33.39 -17.69 -1.11
N VAL A 390 33.00 -18.93 -1.38
CA VAL A 390 33.89 -20.11 -1.29
C VAL A 390 33.95 -20.83 -2.61
#